data_67dc142a308a350ba4da535ffbf144f2
#
_entry.id   67dc142a308a350ba4da535ffbf144f2
#
_cell.length_a   1.000
_cell.length_b   1.000
_cell.length_c   1.000
_cell.angle_alpha   90.00
_cell.angle_beta   90.00
_cell.angle_gamma   90.00
#
_symmetry.space_group_name_H-M   'P 1'
#
loop_
_entity.id
_entity.type
_entity.pdbx_description
1 polymer ?
#
loop_
_entity_poly.entity_id
_entity_poly.type
_entity_poly.pdbx_seq_one_letter_code
_entity_poly.pdbx_strand_id
1 'polypeptide(L)'
;MIKKIFSFLIPIKIYQAKSSLSKSIEITWANGELVLDSENTNYSYGSLQRILKIGLKNIGFDKIVNMKDVLVLGVAGGSVIKTLVDDINYKGKITGVEIDPEIIKIANTYFKLDEIKNLELVIEDAFEFVLKTKKKYDLIIIDVFQDIFMPNFLFEKFFINRICFLLKSKGFVLFNTMILNEQQELRNKKYVSEFYENQFRIKTIPRIEVHNELIIIEKLD
;
A
#
# COMPACT_ATOMS: atom_id res chain seq x y z
N MET A 1 4.71 -6.57 -27.57
CA MET A 1 5.02 -8.01 -27.41
C MET A 1 6.52 -8.27 -27.30
N ILE A 2 7.34 -7.76 -28.21
CA ILE A 2 8.81 -7.97 -28.24
C ILE A 2 9.49 -7.48 -26.94
N LYS A 3 9.25 -6.25 -26.49
CA LYS A 3 9.84 -5.72 -25.24
C LYS A 3 9.55 -6.58 -24.01
N LYS A 4 8.36 -7.16 -23.93
CA LYS A 4 7.98 -8.06 -22.83
C LYS A 4 8.85 -9.32 -22.81
N ILE A 5 9.16 -9.90 -23.98
CA ILE A 5 9.99 -11.11 -24.08
C ILE A 5 11.45 -10.78 -23.71
N PHE A 6 11.99 -9.70 -24.22
CA PHE A 6 13.36 -9.29 -23.89
C PHE A 6 13.54 -8.87 -22.41
N SER A 7 12.46 -8.46 -21.74
CA SER A 7 12.52 -8.06 -20.34
C SER A 7 12.82 -9.21 -19.35
N PHE A 8 12.77 -10.45 -19.80
CA PHE A 8 13.27 -11.60 -19.03
C PHE A 8 14.81 -11.68 -18.98
N LEU A 9 15.48 -11.01 -19.91
CA LEU A 9 16.94 -10.94 -19.96
C LEU A 9 17.49 -9.68 -19.30
N ILE A 10 16.87 -8.53 -19.60
CA ILE A 10 17.24 -7.22 -19.07
C ILE A 10 16.01 -6.35 -18.86
N PRO A 11 15.93 -5.55 -17.79
CA PRO A 11 14.87 -4.57 -17.62
C PRO A 11 14.86 -3.54 -18.75
N ILE A 12 13.68 -3.22 -19.29
CA ILE A 12 13.51 -2.28 -20.41
C ILE A 12 12.63 -1.12 -19.96
N LYS A 13 13.24 0.03 -19.71
CA LYS A 13 12.50 1.26 -19.46
C LYS A 13 11.73 1.70 -20.69
N ILE A 14 10.44 1.98 -20.53
CA ILE A 14 9.55 2.37 -21.64
C ILE A 14 8.94 3.75 -21.48
N TYR A 15 8.97 4.29 -20.23
CA TYR A 15 8.46 5.62 -19.93
C TYR A 15 9.22 6.20 -18.75
N GLN A 16 9.38 7.53 -18.76
CA GLN A 16 9.93 8.28 -17.65
C GLN A 16 9.24 9.63 -17.57
N ALA A 17 8.90 10.05 -16.36
CA ALA A 17 8.31 11.34 -16.05
C ALA A 17 8.88 11.90 -14.74
N LYS A 18 8.46 13.11 -14.42
CA LYS A 18 8.65 13.77 -13.12
C LYS A 18 7.33 14.36 -12.69
N SER A 19 7.14 14.48 -11.38
CA SER A 19 6.04 15.25 -10.82
C SER A 19 6.59 16.31 -9.86
N SER A 20 5.70 17.09 -9.26
CA SER A 20 6.08 17.99 -8.17
C SER A 20 6.55 17.26 -6.91
N LEU A 21 6.21 15.97 -6.77
CA LEU A 21 6.49 15.15 -5.59
C LEU A 21 7.56 14.09 -5.82
N SER A 22 7.76 13.68 -7.08
CA SER A 22 8.70 12.62 -7.46
C SER A 22 9.69 13.10 -8.50
N LYS A 23 10.98 13.00 -8.20
CA LYS A 23 12.08 13.40 -9.11
C LYS A 23 12.17 12.50 -10.35
N SER A 24 11.80 11.25 -10.23
CA SER A 24 11.73 10.28 -11.31
C SER A 24 10.58 9.30 -11.07
N ILE A 25 9.77 9.08 -12.11
CA ILE A 25 8.71 8.08 -12.16
C ILE A 25 8.98 7.28 -13.42
N GLU A 26 9.25 5.99 -13.30
CA GLU A 26 9.66 5.14 -14.41
C GLU A 26 8.74 3.94 -14.58
N ILE A 27 8.39 3.65 -15.84
CA ILE A 27 7.73 2.39 -16.19
C ILE A 27 8.72 1.51 -16.91
N THR A 28 8.93 0.34 -16.34
CA THR A 28 9.91 -0.63 -16.82
C THR A 28 9.25 -1.99 -17.06
N TRP A 29 9.54 -2.63 -18.20
CA TRP A 29 9.32 -4.06 -18.34
C TRP A 29 10.43 -4.80 -17.61
N ALA A 30 10.08 -5.61 -16.61
CA ALA A 30 10.99 -6.45 -15.85
C ALA A 30 10.38 -7.85 -15.65
N ASN A 31 11.10 -8.90 -16.00
CA ASN A 31 10.62 -10.28 -15.87
C ASN A 31 9.23 -10.53 -16.49
N GLY A 32 8.94 -9.89 -17.61
CA GLY A 32 7.66 -10.04 -18.32
C GLY A 32 6.50 -9.24 -17.73
N GLU A 33 6.74 -8.40 -16.72
CA GLU A 33 5.73 -7.56 -16.06
C GLU A 33 6.10 -6.08 -16.17
N LEU A 34 5.08 -5.21 -16.14
CA LEU A 34 5.29 -3.78 -15.97
C LEU A 34 5.45 -3.48 -14.50
N VAL A 35 6.49 -2.72 -14.16
CA VAL A 35 6.73 -2.20 -12.83
C VAL A 35 6.77 -0.68 -12.86
N LEU A 36 6.34 -0.07 -11.78
CA LEU A 36 6.44 1.36 -11.52
C LEU A 36 7.51 1.58 -10.47
N ASP A 37 8.54 2.32 -10.83
CA ASP A 37 9.68 2.61 -9.97
C ASP A 37 9.85 4.12 -9.79
N SER A 38 10.40 4.51 -8.63
CA SER A 38 11.02 5.82 -8.44
C SER A 38 12.51 5.76 -8.77
N GLU A 39 13.24 6.80 -8.41
CA GLU A 39 14.70 6.84 -8.62
C GLU A 39 15.43 5.72 -7.86
N ASN A 40 14.98 5.39 -6.64
CA ASN A 40 15.70 4.51 -5.72
C ASN A 40 14.89 3.33 -5.20
N THR A 41 13.61 3.24 -5.51
CA THR A 41 12.74 2.19 -4.97
C THR A 41 11.63 1.78 -5.93
N ASN A 42 11.12 0.58 -5.71
CA ASN A 42 9.93 0.08 -6.40
C ASN A 42 8.67 0.69 -5.78
N TYR A 43 7.90 1.41 -6.57
CA TYR A 43 6.64 2.04 -6.14
C TYR A 43 5.44 1.12 -6.28
N SER A 44 5.45 0.20 -7.25
CA SER A 44 4.31 -0.67 -7.47
C SER A 44 4.67 -1.85 -8.35
N TYR A 45 4.00 -2.97 -8.12
CA TYR A 45 4.29 -4.27 -8.74
C TYR A 45 5.64 -4.85 -8.28
N GLY A 46 6.14 -5.88 -8.94
CA GLY A 46 7.41 -6.49 -8.58
C GLY A 46 7.47 -6.93 -7.11
N SER A 47 8.49 -6.44 -6.38
CA SER A 47 8.71 -6.79 -4.96
C SER A 47 7.61 -6.26 -4.05
N LEU A 48 7.15 -5.03 -4.25
CA LEU A 48 6.12 -4.41 -3.42
C LEU A 48 4.80 -5.18 -3.48
N GLN A 49 4.39 -5.63 -4.67
CA GLN A 49 3.20 -6.46 -4.81
C GLN A 49 3.32 -7.77 -4.02
N ARG A 50 4.50 -8.42 -4.06
CA ARG A 50 4.74 -9.65 -3.27
C ARG A 50 4.68 -9.39 -1.77
N ILE A 51 5.27 -8.27 -1.30
CA ILE A 51 5.24 -7.86 0.11
C ILE A 51 3.79 -7.74 0.58
N LEU A 52 3.00 -6.90 -0.07
CA LEU A 52 1.61 -6.65 0.34
C LEU A 52 0.74 -7.91 0.20
N LYS A 53 0.97 -8.74 -0.82
CA LYS A 53 0.28 -10.03 -0.98
C LYS A 53 0.57 -11.00 0.19
N ILE A 54 1.79 -10.99 0.75
CA ILE A 54 2.13 -11.75 1.96
C ILE A 54 1.28 -11.25 3.13
N GLY A 55 1.15 -9.93 3.32
CA GLY A 55 0.31 -9.33 4.34
C GLY A 55 -1.16 -9.75 4.22
N LEU A 56 -1.73 -9.63 3.01
CA LEU A 56 -3.10 -10.03 2.72
C LEU A 56 -3.34 -11.52 2.98
N LYS A 57 -2.38 -12.39 2.62
CA LYS A 57 -2.44 -13.84 2.95
C LYS A 57 -2.46 -14.09 4.45
N ASN A 58 -1.71 -13.32 5.23
CA ASN A 58 -1.66 -13.46 6.68
C ASN A 58 -2.94 -12.97 7.38
N ILE A 59 -3.67 -12.02 6.79
CA ILE A 59 -5.03 -11.66 7.23
C ILE A 59 -6.02 -12.79 6.87
N GLY A 60 -5.87 -13.35 5.68
CA GLY A 60 -6.70 -14.44 5.13
C GLY A 60 -7.58 -13.95 3.99
N PHE A 61 -7.40 -14.52 2.79
CA PHE A 61 -8.16 -14.16 1.60
C PHE A 61 -9.67 -14.40 1.78
N ASP A 62 -10.03 -15.50 2.49
CA ASP A 62 -11.43 -15.84 2.80
C ASP A 62 -12.11 -14.80 3.70
N LYS A 63 -11.35 -14.12 4.58
CA LYS A 63 -11.86 -13.00 5.36
C LYS A 63 -12.04 -11.77 4.49
N ILE A 64 -11.01 -11.43 3.68
CA ILE A 64 -10.97 -10.22 2.87
C ILE A 64 -12.08 -10.21 1.81
N VAL A 65 -12.36 -11.32 1.15
CA VAL A 65 -13.41 -11.41 0.12
C VAL A 65 -14.80 -11.03 0.64
N ASN A 66 -15.03 -11.21 1.95
CA ASN A 66 -16.30 -10.91 2.62
C ASN A 66 -16.36 -9.48 3.20
N MET A 67 -15.29 -8.72 3.15
CA MET A 67 -15.26 -7.32 3.61
C MET A 67 -16.06 -6.42 2.66
N LYS A 68 -16.58 -5.30 3.18
CA LYS A 68 -17.40 -4.35 2.41
C LYS A 68 -16.61 -3.14 1.94
N ASP A 69 -15.74 -2.62 2.78
CA ASP A 69 -15.01 -1.37 2.55
C ASP A 69 -13.52 -1.53 2.84
N VAL A 70 -12.70 -1.28 1.85
CA VAL A 70 -11.24 -1.27 1.95
C VAL A 70 -10.73 0.15 1.68
N LEU A 71 -9.81 0.62 2.51
CA LEU A 71 -9.06 1.86 2.30
C LEU A 71 -7.61 1.50 1.95
N VAL A 72 -7.08 2.14 0.92
CA VAL A 72 -5.66 2.06 0.53
C VAL A 72 -5.09 3.46 0.60
N LEU A 73 -4.16 3.69 1.50
CA LEU A 73 -3.37 4.91 1.62
C LEU A 73 -2.01 4.69 0.95
N GLY A 74 -1.76 5.44 -0.13
CA GLY A 74 -0.68 5.19 -1.08
C GLY A 74 -1.10 4.16 -2.13
N VAL A 75 -1.52 4.65 -3.31
CA VAL A 75 -2.00 3.80 -4.41
C VAL A 75 -0.88 3.42 -5.35
N ALA A 76 -0.01 4.38 -5.67
CA ALA A 76 1.04 4.26 -6.68
C ALA A 76 0.50 3.65 -7.99
N GLY A 77 1.08 2.58 -8.51
CA GLY A 77 0.57 1.87 -9.71
C GLY A 77 -0.63 0.94 -9.44
N GLY A 78 -1.09 0.83 -8.18
CA GLY A 78 -2.27 0.06 -7.80
C GLY A 78 -2.07 -1.45 -7.70
N SER A 79 -0.85 -1.92 -7.47
CA SER A 79 -0.57 -3.36 -7.42
C SER A 79 -1.34 -4.09 -6.32
N VAL A 80 -1.51 -3.48 -5.14
CA VAL A 80 -2.32 -4.06 -4.07
C VAL A 80 -3.81 -4.09 -4.42
N ILE A 81 -4.30 -3.06 -5.12
CA ILE A 81 -5.68 -2.99 -5.62
C ILE A 81 -5.93 -4.10 -6.64
N LYS A 82 -5.00 -4.31 -7.58
CA LYS A 82 -5.06 -5.44 -8.52
C LYS A 82 -5.03 -6.77 -7.78
N THR A 83 -4.20 -6.92 -6.76
CA THR A 83 -4.19 -8.14 -5.94
C THR A 83 -5.55 -8.39 -5.25
N LEU A 84 -6.20 -7.34 -4.73
CA LEU A 84 -7.54 -7.46 -4.16
C LEU A 84 -8.56 -7.92 -5.21
N VAL A 85 -8.56 -7.30 -6.40
CA VAL A 85 -9.57 -7.55 -7.43
C VAL A 85 -9.32 -8.84 -8.17
N ASP A 86 -8.09 -9.08 -8.63
CA ASP A 86 -7.76 -10.16 -9.55
C ASP A 86 -7.41 -11.46 -8.81
N ASP A 87 -6.65 -11.40 -7.70
CA ASP A 87 -6.21 -12.60 -6.97
C ASP A 87 -7.22 -13.02 -5.88
N ILE A 88 -7.81 -12.06 -5.17
CA ILE A 88 -8.76 -12.33 -4.07
C ILE A 88 -10.21 -12.33 -4.57
N ASN A 89 -10.45 -11.80 -5.77
CA ASN A 89 -11.80 -11.61 -6.34
C ASN A 89 -12.70 -10.72 -5.46
N TYR A 90 -12.09 -9.71 -4.82
CA TYR A 90 -12.79 -8.78 -3.96
C TYR A 90 -13.81 -7.93 -4.72
N LYS A 91 -15.04 -7.85 -4.23
CA LYS A 91 -16.16 -7.13 -4.87
C LYS A 91 -16.68 -5.94 -4.05
N GLY A 92 -16.19 -5.78 -2.81
CA GLY A 92 -16.54 -4.63 -1.99
C GLY A 92 -15.95 -3.33 -2.53
N LYS A 93 -16.25 -2.22 -1.87
CA LYS A 93 -15.77 -0.90 -2.27
C LYS A 93 -14.32 -0.69 -1.86
N ILE A 94 -13.50 -0.17 -2.76
CA ILE A 94 -12.12 0.23 -2.51
C ILE A 94 -12.07 1.75 -2.61
N THR A 95 -11.56 2.41 -1.58
CA THR A 95 -11.18 3.82 -1.62
C THR A 95 -9.65 3.87 -1.66
N GLY A 96 -9.08 4.37 -2.74
CA GLY A 96 -7.64 4.56 -2.91
C GLY A 96 -7.29 6.04 -2.78
N VAL A 97 -6.35 6.39 -1.91
CA VAL A 97 -5.87 7.76 -1.70
C VAL A 97 -4.45 7.87 -2.19
N GLU A 98 -4.21 8.80 -3.10
CA GLU A 98 -2.90 9.09 -3.68
C GLU A 98 -2.70 10.60 -3.77
N ILE A 99 -1.54 11.06 -3.36
CA ILE A 99 -1.24 12.49 -3.35
C ILE A 99 -0.81 13.00 -4.73
N ASP A 100 -0.21 12.16 -5.57
CA ASP A 100 0.39 12.55 -6.84
C ASP A 100 -0.53 12.27 -8.04
N PRO A 101 -1.15 13.30 -8.65
CA PRO A 101 -2.03 13.11 -9.80
C PRO A 101 -1.32 12.55 -11.04
N GLU A 102 0.00 12.77 -11.18
CA GLU A 102 0.76 12.20 -12.31
C GLU A 102 0.90 10.68 -12.15
N ILE A 103 1.08 10.19 -10.92
CA ILE A 103 1.10 8.76 -10.63
C ILE A 103 -0.24 8.13 -11.00
N ILE A 104 -1.37 8.77 -10.69
CA ILE A 104 -2.71 8.26 -11.07
C ILE A 104 -2.89 8.22 -12.59
N LYS A 105 -2.42 9.22 -13.34
CA LYS A 105 -2.45 9.16 -14.83
C LYS A 105 -1.65 7.98 -15.37
N ILE A 106 -0.46 7.75 -14.81
CA ILE A 106 0.38 6.62 -15.17
C ILE A 106 -0.30 5.29 -14.82
N ALA A 107 -0.88 5.19 -13.62
CA ALA A 107 -1.60 4.02 -13.16
C ALA A 107 -2.79 3.69 -14.08
N ASN A 108 -3.56 4.67 -14.51
CA ASN A 108 -4.65 4.49 -15.47
C ASN A 108 -4.12 4.07 -16.85
N THR A 109 -3.05 4.72 -17.33
CA THR A 109 -2.51 4.45 -18.68
C THR A 109 -1.89 3.06 -18.81
N TYR A 110 -1.07 2.67 -17.84
CA TYR A 110 -0.25 1.45 -17.92
C TYR A 110 -0.83 0.27 -17.17
N PHE A 111 -1.58 0.51 -16.09
CA PHE A 111 -2.09 -0.54 -15.21
C PHE A 111 -3.63 -0.62 -15.17
N LYS A 112 -4.33 0.25 -15.92
CA LYS A 112 -5.78 0.18 -16.10
C LYS A 112 -6.56 0.25 -14.80
N LEU A 113 -6.18 1.16 -13.89
CA LEU A 113 -6.91 1.34 -12.64
C LEU A 113 -8.30 1.91 -12.84
N ASP A 114 -8.48 2.77 -13.82
CA ASP A 114 -9.77 3.37 -14.22
C ASP A 114 -10.80 2.34 -14.73
N GLU A 115 -10.38 1.14 -15.10
CA GLU A 115 -11.27 0.04 -15.51
C GLU A 115 -11.87 -0.71 -14.30
N ILE A 116 -11.37 -0.46 -13.06
CA ILE A 116 -11.83 -1.14 -11.84
C ILE A 116 -13.09 -0.46 -11.30
N LYS A 117 -14.25 -1.07 -11.53
CA LYS A 117 -15.57 -0.48 -11.25
C LYS A 117 -15.88 -0.18 -9.79
N ASN A 118 -15.28 -0.94 -8.87
CA ASN A 118 -15.50 -0.80 -7.41
C ASN A 118 -14.39 0.02 -6.72
N LEU A 119 -13.53 0.71 -7.50
CA LEU A 119 -12.48 1.59 -7.03
C LEU A 119 -12.91 3.06 -7.13
N GLU A 120 -12.79 3.78 -6.02
CA GLU A 120 -12.87 5.23 -5.93
C GLU A 120 -11.46 5.77 -5.65
N LEU A 121 -10.92 6.54 -6.59
CA LEU A 121 -9.62 7.20 -6.44
C LEU A 121 -9.81 8.63 -5.94
N VAL A 122 -9.12 8.97 -4.85
CA VAL A 122 -9.10 10.30 -4.24
C VAL A 122 -7.69 10.85 -4.35
N ILE A 123 -7.54 12.00 -5.03
CA ILE A 123 -6.26 12.70 -5.14
C ILE A 123 -6.18 13.66 -3.96
N GLU A 124 -5.55 13.22 -2.88
CA GLU A 124 -5.40 13.97 -1.63
C GLU A 124 -4.22 13.43 -0.83
N ASP A 125 -3.66 14.25 0.06
CA ASP A 125 -2.72 13.81 1.07
C ASP A 125 -3.37 12.81 2.03
N ALA A 126 -2.70 11.70 2.32
CA ALA A 126 -3.23 10.62 3.17
C ALA A 126 -3.54 11.10 4.61
N PHE A 127 -2.72 12.03 5.15
CA PHE A 127 -2.96 12.63 6.46
C PHE A 127 -4.25 13.44 6.46
N GLU A 128 -4.41 14.35 5.49
CA GLU A 128 -5.60 15.18 5.36
C GLU A 128 -6.87 14.36 5.15
N PHE A 129 -6.81 13.34 4.28
CA PHE A 129 -7.93 12.44 4.05
C PHE A 129 -8.36 11.73 5.33
N VAL A 130 -7.40 11.15 6.09
CA VAL A 130 -7.68 10.42 7.33
C VAL A 130 -8.30 11.34 8.39
N LEU A 131 -7.92 12.63 8.42
CA LEU A 131 -8.51 13.60 9.35
C LEU A 131 -9.96 13.94 9.04
N LYS A 132 -10.30 14.06 7.75
CA LYS A 132 -11.59 14.54 7.28
C LYS A 132 -12.65 13.43 7.21
N THR A 133 -12.24 12.23 6.76
CA THR A 133 -13.19 11.13 6.53
C THR A 133 -13.80 10.61 7.83
N LYS A 134 -15.12 10.28 7.77
CA LYS A 134 -15.85 9.61 8.87
C LYS A 134 -16.20 8.17 8.49
N LYS A 135 -15.93 7.77 7.25
CA LYS A 135 -16.22 6.42 6.75
C LYS A 135 -15.41 5.38 7.52
N LYS A 136 -16.03 4.25 7.83
CA LYS A 136 -15.40 3.12 8.51
C LYS A 136 -15.03 2.04 7.50
N TYR A 137 -13.90 1.38 7.74
CA TYR A 137 -13.35 0.39 6.84
C TYR A 137 -13.14 -0.96 7.54
N ASP A 138 -13.30 -2.03 6.79
CA ASP A 138 -13.01 -3.40 7.26
C ASP A 138 -11.51 -3.70 7.17
N LEU A 139 -10.84 -3.10 6.18
CA LEU A 139 -9.39 -3.19 5.99
C LEU A 139 -8.84 -1.81 5.63
N ILE A 140 -7.78 -1.41 6.30
CA ILE A 140 -6.98 -0.23 5.98
C ILE A 140 -5.57 -0.69 5.61
N ILE A 141 -5.15 -0.44 4.38
CA ILE A 141 -3.79 -0.72 3.91
C ILE A 141 -3.03 0.59 3.92
N ILE A 142 -1.89 0.63 4.59
CA ILE A 142 -1.02 1.81 4.67
C ILE A 142 0.30 1.48 3.98
N ASP A 143 0.53 2.13 2.84
CA ASP A 143 1.71 1.95 1.98
C ASP A 143 2.18 3.31 1.47
N VAL A 144 2.46 4.23 2.40
CA VAL A 144 2.80 5.62 2.12
C VAL A 144 4.30 5.82 2.22
N PHE A 145 4.91 6.08 1.08
CA PHE A 145 6.35 6.35 0.95
C PHE A 145 6.59 7.56 0.06
N GLN A 146 7.65 8.29 0.37
CA GLN A 146 8.25 9.29 -0.50
C GLN A 146 9.66 8.81 -0.82
N ASP A 147 9.82 8.13 -1.95
CA ASP A 147 10.99 7.32 -2.28
C ASP A 147 11.25 6.26 -1.19
N ILE A 148 12.39 6.30 -0.49
CA ILE A 148 12.71 5.38 0.62
C ILE A 148 12.24 5.90 2.00
N PHE A 149 11.63 7.08 2.06
CA PHE A 149 11.25 7.70 3.33
C PHE A 149 9.77 7.52 3.61
N MET A 150 9.48 7.20 4.86
CA MET A 150 8.11 7.19 5.38
C MET A 150 7.83 8.50 6.12
N PRO A 151 6.73 9.20 5.82
CA PRO A 151 6.35 10.40 6.55
C PRO A 151 6.18 10.15 8.04
N ASN A 152 6.69 11.04 8.87
CA ASN A 152 6.67 10.87 10.34
C ASN A 152 5.27 10.77 10.91
N PHE A 153 4.29 11.47 10.31
CA PHE A 153 2.92 11.46 10.80
C PHE A 153 2.31 10.06 10.92
N LEU A 154 2.76 9.10 10.10
CA LEU A 154 2.27 7.71 10.13
C LEU A 154 2.49 7.04 11.49
N PHE A 155 3.49 7.49 12.25
CA PHE A 155 3.90 6.96 13.55
C PHE A 155 3.43 7.82 14.73
N GLU A 156 2.75 8.94 14.44
CA GLU A 156 2.25 9.83 15.48
C GLU A 156 0.96 9.30 16.11
N LYS A 157 0.88 9.40 17.42
CA LYS A 157 -0.27 8.90 18.21
C LYS A 157 -1.61 9.41 17.70
N PHE A 158 -1.64 10.65 17.24
CA PHE A 158 -2.84 11.26 16.70
C PHE A 158 -3.33 10.53 15.45
N PHE A 159 -2.42 10.23 14.51
CA PHE A 159 -2.75 9.50 13.29
C PHE A 159 -3.17 8.06 13.60
N ILE A 160 -2.44 7.38 14.50
CA ILE A 160 -2.78 6.03 14.99
C ILE A 160 -4.22 6.01 15.53
N ASN A 161 -4.57 6.96 16.41
CA ASN A 161 -5.91 7.06 16.97
C ASN A 161 -6.99 7.28 15.88
N ARG A 162 -6.67 8.07 14.85
CA ARG A 162 -7.57 8.27 13.72
C ARG A 162 -7.76 6.99 12.91
N ILE A 163 -6.70 6.25 12.62
CA ILE A 163 -6.78 4.93 11.95
C ILE A 163 -7.63 3.96 12.79
N CYS A 164 -7.40 3.87 14.11
CA CYS A 164 -8.21 3.04 15.00
C CYS A 164 -9.69 3.46 15.02
N PHE A 165 -9.97 4.77 14.93
CA PHE A 165 -11.34 5.29 14.82
C PHE A 165 -11.98 4.89 13.49
N LEU A 166 -11.25 4.92 12.37
CA LEU A 166 -11.77 4.56 11.04
C LEU A 166 -11.91 3.05 10.85
N LEU A 167 -11.29 2.25 11.69
CA LEU A 167 -11.35 0.78 11.63
C LEU A 167 -12.65 0.28 12.28
N LYS A 168 -13.39 -0.57 11.55
CA LYS A 168 -14.55 -1.30 12.10
C LYS A 168 -14.10 -2.32 13.14
N SER A 169 -15.00 -2.76 14.02
CA SER A 169 -14.81 -3.95 14.86
C SER A 169 -14.47 -5.15 13.97
N LYS A 170 -13.55 -6.00 14.40
CA LYS A 170 -12.99 -7.14 13.63
C LYS A 170 -12.31 -6.75 12.33
N GLY A 171 -12.06 -5.45 12.12
CA GLY A 171 -11.32 -4.94 10.97
C GLY A 171 -9.80 -5.07 11.14
N PHE A 172 -9.08 -4.89 10.03
CA PHE A 172 -7.64 -5.06 9.97
C PHE A 172 -6.94 -3.80 9.46
N VAL A 173 -5.77 -3.53 10.02
CA VAL A 173 -4.77 -2.65 9.40
C VAL A 173 -3.64 -3.52 8.86
N LEU A 174 -3.24 -3.29 7.62
CA LEU A 174 -2.02 -3.80 7.03
C LEU A 174 -1.08 -2.63 6.76
N PHE A 175 -0.03 -2.51 7.54
CA PHE A 175 0.94 -1.43 7.41
C PHE A 175 2.26 -1.99 6.88
N ASN A 176 2.67 -1.53 5.69
CA ASN A 176 4.00 -1.77 5.14
C ASN A 176 4.97 -0.73 5.68
N THR A 177 5.96 -1.18 6.41
CA THR A 177 7.03 -0.34 6.96
C THR A 177 8.38 -0.76 6.42
N MET A 178 9.41 0.07 6.64
CA MET A 178 10.77 -0.20 6.24
C MET A 178 11.71 -0.14 7.45
N ILE A 179 12.70 -1.05 7.49
CA ILE A 179 13.76 -1.11 8.50
C ILE A 179 15.11 -1.11 7.79
N LEU A 180 15.73 0.06 7.70
CA LEU A 180 17.07 0.25 7.15
C LEU A 180 18.14 0.41 8.25
N ASN A 181 17.73 0.71 9.48
CA ASN A 181 18.60 0.95 10.63
C ASN A 181 17.85 0.73 11.96
N GLU A 182 18.63 0.74 13.06
CA GLU A 182 18.09 0.54 14.42
C GLU A 182 17.04 1.58 14.84
N GLN A 183 17.16 2.82 14.39
CA GLN A 183 16.19 3.87 14.73
C GLN A 183 14.81 3.55 14.13
N GLN A 184 14.77 3.03 12.91
CA GLN A 184 13.52 2.61 12.27
C GLN A 184 12.95 1.35 12.94
N GLU A 185 13.79 0.43 13.39
CA GLU A 185 13.35 -0.73 14.16
C GLU A 185 12.71 -0.29 15.50
N LEU A 186 13.35 0.62 16.22
CA LEU A 186 12.81 1.18 17.45
C LEU A 186 11.51 1.96 17.21
N ARG A 187 11.43 2.73 16.13
CA ARG A 187 10.21 3.42 15.70
C ARG A 187 9.05 2.43 15.49
N ASN A 188 9.29 1.34 14.79
CA ASN A 188 8.26 0.33 14.52
C ASN A 188 7.84 -0.40 15.83
N LYS A 189 8.79 -0.71 16.71
CA LYS A 189 8.48 -1.27 18.05
C LYS A 189 7.62 -0.30 18.88
N LYS A 190 7.96 1.00 18.85
CA LYS A 190 7.17 2.03 19.52
C LYS A 190 5.77 2.13 18.91
N TYR A 191 5.64 2.10 17.58
CA TYR A 191 4.34 2.09 16.91
C TYR A 191 3.46 0.93 17.41
N VAL A 192 3.99 -0.27 17.47
CA VAL A 192 3.28 -1.46 17.95
C VAL A 192 2.83 -1.29 19.42
N SER A 193 3.66 -0.68 20.27
CA SER A 193 3.33 -0.47 21.70
C SER A 193 2.22 0.56 21.96
N GLU A 194 1.79 1.32 20.95
CA GLU A 194 0.65 2.25 21.08
C GLU A 194 -0.72 1.54 21.08
N PHE A 195 -0.76 0.24 20.76
CA PHE A 195 -1.99 -0.53 20.69
C PHE A 195 -2.16 -1.41 21.93
N TYR A 196 -3.30 -1.30 22.60
CA TYR A 196 -3.62 -2.08 23.78
C TYR A 196 -4.02 -3.52 23.43
N GLU A 197 -3.37 -4.52 24.02
CA GLU A 197 -3.58 -5.95 23.75
C GLU A 197 -5.01 -6.44 23.99
N ASN A 198 -5.75 -5.80 24.88
CA ASN A 198 -7.15 -6.11 25.15
C ASN A 198 -8.10 -5.59 24.04
N GLN A 199 -7.64 -4.72 23.16
CA GLN A 199 -8.42 -4.13 22.05
C GLN A 199 -7.91 -4.56 20.69
N PHE A 200 -6.63 -4.96 20.59
CA PHE A 200 -5.98 -5.26 19.34
C PHE A 200 -5.12 -6.51 19.45
N ARG A 201 -5.12 -7.31 18.38
CA ARG A 201 -4.15 -8.37 18.17
C ARG A 201 -3.17 -7.94 17.10
N ILE A 202 -1.88 -8.03 17.38
CA ILE A 202 -0.83 -7.57 16.47
C ILE A 202 0.04 -8.75 16.04
N LYS A 203 0.38 -8.76 14.75
CA LYS A 203 1.35 -9.66 14.15
C LYS A 203 2.33 -8.86 13.32
N THR A 204 3.62 -9.00 13.57
CA THR A 204 4.67 -8.42 12.75
C THR A 204 5.34 -9.50 11.90
N ILE A 205 5.71 -9.15 10.67
CA ILE A 205 6.45 -10.02 9.74
C ILE A 205 7.67 -9.22 9.27
N PRO A 206 8.81 -9.40 9.92
CA PRO A 206 10.01 -8.64 9.61
C PRO A 206 10.77 -9.19 8.40
N ARG A 207 11.63 -8.36 7.83
CA ARG A 207 12.62 -8.70 6.81
C ARG A 207 12.06 -9.35 5.54
N ILE A 208 10.90 -8.88 5.08
CA ILE A 208 10.38 -9.25 3.78
C ILE A 208 11.16 -8.47 2.72
N GLU A 209 11.60 -9.15 1.66
CA GLU A 209 12.43 -8.51 0.60
C GLU A 209 13.57 -7.66 1.21
N VAL A 210 14.19 -8.17 2.30
CA VAL A 210 15.32 -7.62 3.05
C VAL A 210 14.97 -6.48 4.02
N HIS A 211 14.26 -5.46 3.59
CA HIS A 211 14.10 -4.20 4.34
C HIS A 211 12.68 -3.92 4.83
N ASN A 212 11.68 -4.60 4.30
CA ASN A 212 10.30 -4.34 4.69
C ASN A 212 9.89 -5.14 5.93
N GLU A 213 9.06 -4.52 6.74
CA GLU A 213 8.32 -5.17 7.83
C GLU A 213 6.83 -4.89 7.64
N LEU A 214 6.02 -5.94 7.70
CA LEU A 214 4.57 -5.80 7.72
C LEU A 214 4.07 -5.85 9.16
N ILE A 215 3.25 -4.85 9.52
CA ILE A 215 2.53 -4.81 10.79
C ILE A 215 1.06 -5.03 10.48
N ILE A 216 0.50 -6.13 10.97
CA ILE A 216 -0.90 -6.49 10.82
C ILE A 216 -1.56 -6.29 12.18
N ILE A 217 -2.60 -5.49 12.22
CA ILE A 217 -3.34 -5.16 13.44
C ILE A 217 -4.80 -5.57 13.23
N GLU A 218 -5.31 -6.45 14.06
CA GLU A 218 -6.71 -6.84 14.11
C GLU A 218 -7.37 -6.12 15.29
N LYS A 219 -8.41 -5.34 15.03
CA LYS A 219 -9.24 -4.75 16.08
C LYS A 219 -10.17 -5.83 16.63
N LEU A 220 -10.11 -6.06 17.91
CA LEU A 220 -11.06 -6.91 18.63
C LEU A 220 -12.42 -6.20 18.79
N ASP A 221 -13.36 -6.81 19.43
CA ASP A 221 -14.72 -6.22 19.61
C ASP A 221 -14.69 -4.96 20.47
#